data_b3906cc2f4bd184da27bc3be6d0ca897
#
_entry.id   b3906cc2f4bd184da27bc3be6d0ca897
#
_cell.length_a   1.000
_cell.length_b   1.000
_cell.length_c   1.000
_cell.angle_alpha   90.00
_cell.angle_beta   90.00
_cell.angle_gamma   90.00
#
_symmetry.space_group_name_H-M   'P 1'
#
loop_
_entity.id
_entity.type
_entity.pdbx_description
1 polymer ?
#
loop_
_entity_poly.entity_id
_entity_poly.type
_entity_poly.pdbx_seq_one_letter_code
_entity_poly.pdbx_strand_id
1 'polypeptide(L)'
;MERRSLNLHFMTCSKTALASSIALITSVVYANEAEVSQLPTITVNATQNSDALYTSKKVSLSGFQTGDVKKVPASITTITSERIADQHAKTLTDVIKNDSSLGDGYAAIGYYPNFVARGFALDLGSSYLINGHTIRGEQNVALENKEQVEILKGISAIQSGMSTPGGVVNYVTKRPADIKTITVDANSEGGYTLATDVGGFVNDSFGYRINLAHESIHPNVDHANGKREFGSVALDWKINERSKLLFDIEAQHQSQRSVPGYQLLDGQEVPTNVDQDRLLGYQSWSKPVVNNSVNASLKYQYAFNDQWNGSLSASQSRVVIDDNSAFPWGCYNDICEYSGLGNTFDKHGNYDIYDFRSPDDTRITNQFAAGLNGHFNTGNIQHQIAFELQRTYKTLKHHTPLNVAVGTGNIYEDTVDYSPSSESPGDRYKALESDQTALTVSDRVQFNDQWSTLLGGKLIHLDEQAYNSDGQQSRDTDLNKF
;
A
#
# COMPACT_ATOMS: atom_id res chain seq x y z
N MET A 1 -2.94 -6.28 -41.09
CA MET A 1 -2.24 -7.16 -40.12
C MET A 1 -2.82 -6.85 -38.76
N GLU A 2 -3.84 -7.61 -38.39
CA GLU A 2 -4.54 -7.44 -37.09
C GLU A 2 -3.68 -7.95 -35.95
N ARG A 3 -3.35 -7.06 -35.01
CA ARG A 3 -2.80 -7.45 -33.71
C ARG A 3 -3.95 -7.93 -32.82
N ARG A 4 -4.07 -9.24 -32.67
CA ARG A 4 -4.94 -9.83 -31.62
C ARG A 4 -4.35 -9.49 -30.24
N SER A 5 -5.02 -8.62 -29.51
CA SER A 5 -4.79 -8.41 -28.09
C SER A 5 -5.25 -9.66 -27.34
N LEU A 6 -4.34 -10.29 -26.59
CA LEU A 6 -4.69 -11.32 -25.62
C LEU A 6 -5.37 -10.62 -24.43
N ASN A 7 -6.69 -10.54 -24.47
CA ASN A 7 -7.47 -10.17 -23.28
C ASN A 7 -7.47 -11.37 -22.30
N LEU A 8 -6.56 -11.35 -21.34
CA LEU A 8 -6.67 -12.20 -20.17
C LEU A 8 -7.87 -11.69 -19.36
N HIS A 9 -9.02 -12.34 -19.53
CA HIS A 9 -10.15 -12.16 -18.62
C HIS A 9 -9.77 -12.80 -17.29
N PHE A 10 -9.28 -11.98 -16.33
CA PHE A 10 -9.27 -12.42 -14.95
C PHE A 10 -10.72 -12.51 -14.49
N MET A 11 -11.15 -13.72 -14.22
CA MET A 11 -12.44 -14.05 -13.65
C MET A 11 -12.70 -13.19 -12.41
N THR A 12 -13.86 -12.54 -12.40
CA THR A 12 -14.44 -12.05 -11.15
C THR A 12 -14.56 -13.24 -10.21
N CYS A 13 -13.72 -13.29 -9.19
CA CYS A 13 -13.81 -14.31 -8.15
C CYS A 13 -15.15 -14.16 -7.46
N SER A 14 -16.08 -15.07 -7.74
CA SER A 14 -17.40 -15.03 -7.12
C SER A 14 -17.24 -15.31 -5.62
N LYS A 15 -18.08 -14.69 -4.81
CA LYS A 15 -18.13 -14.85 -3.34
C LYS A 15 -18.17 -16.32 -2.87
N THR A 16 -18.54 -17.24 -3.77
CA THR A 16 -18.58 -18.68 -3.56
C THR A 16 -17.21 -19.38 -3.54
N ALA A 17 -16.19 -18.85 -4.22
CA ALA A 17 -14.88 -19.48 -4.26
C ALA A 17 -14.10 -19.30 -2.93
N LEU A 18 -14.27 -18.19 -2.22
CA LEU A 18 -13.64 -17.96 -0.92
C LEU A 18 -14.28 -18.84 0.18
N ALA A 19 -15.60 -18.98 0.16
CA ALA A 19 -16.34 -19.83 1.09
C ALA A 19 -15.99 -21.33 0.94
N SER A 20 -15.73 -21.78 -0.30
CA SER A 20 -15.33 -23.18 -0.57
C SER A 20 -13.91 -23.48 -0.11
N SER A 21 -13.00 -22.51 -0.09
CA SER A 21 -11.63 -22.68 0.40
C SER A 21 -11.56 -22.82 1.92
N ILE A 22 -12.45 -22.15 2.66
CA ILE A 22 -12.56 -22.26 4.12
C ILE A 22 -13.14 -23.62 4.52
N ALA A 23 -14.10 -24.16 3.75
CA ALA A 23 -14.72 -25.46 4.03
C ALA A 23 -13.75 -26.64 3.84
N LEU A 24 -12.72 -26.52 2.98
CA LEU A 24 -11.72 -27.57 2.78
C LEU A 24 -10.68 -27.64 3.92
N ILE A 25 -10.47 -26.56 4.67
CA ILE A 25 -9.53 -26.53 5.81
C ILE A 25 -10.19 -27.13 7.06
N THR A 26 -11.52 -27.08 7.19
CA THR A 26 -12.24 -27.61 8.35
C THR A 26 -12.43 -29.14 8.31
N SER A 27 -12.25 -29.79 7.16
CA SER A 27 -12.45 -31.24 7.04
C SER A 27 -11.24 -32.12 7.42
N VAL A 28 -10.08 -31.52 7.78
CA VAL A 28 -8.86 -32.27 8.15
C VAL A 28 -8.66 -32.41 9.68
N VAL A 29 -9.56 -31.88 10.51
CA VAL A 29 -9.38 -31.82 11.98
C VAL A 29 -10.10 -33.00 12.71
N TYR A 30 -10.72 -33.95 12.04
CA TYR A 30 -11.30 -35.14 12.71
C TYR A 30 -10.50 -36.39 12.40
N ALA A 31 -9.50 -36.72 13.23
CA ALA A 31 -9.15 -38.05 13.73
C ALA A 31 -7.81 -38.04 14.46
N ASN A 32 -7.81 -38.03 15.77
CA ASN A 32 -7.21 -39.03 16.64
C ASN A 32 -7.30 -38.59 18.09
N GLU A 33 -8.06 -39.33 18.87
CA GLU A 33 -7.90 -39.37 20.32
C GLU A 33 -6.61 -40.13 20.60
N ALA A 34 -5.59 -39.42 21.12
CA ALA A 34 -4.54 -40.08 21.91
C ALA A 34 -3.71 -39.01 22.66
N GLU A 35 -3.66 -39.21 23.98
CA GLU A 35 -2.71 -38.70 24.95
C GLU A 35 -2.70 -37.18 25.22
N VAL A 36 -3.11 -36.83 26.42
CA VAL A 36 -2.86 -35.55 27.07
C VAL A 36 -1.34 -35.36 27.20
N SER A 37 -0.72 -34.85 26.15
CA SER A 37 0.65 -34.35 26.21
C SER A 37 0.64 -33.05 26.99
N GLN A 38 1.30 -33.01 28.13
CA GLN A 38 1.57 -31.75 28.83
C GLN A 38 2.29 -30.81 27.85
N LEU A 39 1.72 -29.61 27.64
CA LEU A 39 2.38 -28.56 26.89
C LEU A 39 3.76 -28.31 27.49
N PRO A 40 4.82 -28.24 26.69
CA PRO A 40 6.14 -27.89 27.19
C PRO A 40 6.08 -26.52 27.85
N THR A 41 6.67 -26.43 29.05
CA THR A 41 6.79 -25.17 29.76
C THR A 41 7.51 -24.16 28.87
N ILE A 42 6.81 -23.10 28.44
CA ILE A 42 7.44 -22.00 27.72
C ILE A 42 8.32 -21.26 28.73
N THR A 43 9.60 -21.54 28.70
CA THR A 43 10.58 -20.76 29.47
C THR A 43 10.83 -19.46 28.72
N VAL A 44 10.17 -18.37 29.11
CA VAL A 44 10.47 -17.04 28.61
C VAL A 44 11.80 -16.60 29.22
N ASN A 45 12.88 -16.75 28.49
CA ASN A 45 14.16 -16.16 28.85
C ASN A 45 14.11 -14.66 28.55
N ALA A 46 13.87 -13.85 29.59
CA ALA A 46 13.76 -12.38 29.53
C ALA A 46 15.11 -11.65 29.28
N THR A 47 16.04 -12.23 28.55
CA THR A 47 17.34 -11.63 28.23
C THR A 47 17.54 -11.30 26.74
N GLN A 48 16.50 -11.38 25.93
CA GLN A 48 16.57 -10.82 24.57
C GLN A 48 16.29 -9.30 24.69
N ASN A 49 17.25 -8.46 24.22
CA ASN A 49 17.05 -7.03 24.07
C ASN A 49 15.76 -6.81 23.27
N SER A 50 14.72 -6.30 23.90
CA SER A 50 13.42 -5.99 23.26
C SER A 50 13.59 -5.10 22.02
N ASP A 51 14.55 -4.20 22.04
CA ASP A 51 14.88 -3.33 20.90
C ASP A 51 15.37 -4.10 19.67
N ALA A 52 15.93 -5.30 19.83
CA ALA A 52 16.40 -6.13 18.71
C ALA A 52 15.25 -6.83 17.98
N LEU A 53 14.07 -6.99 18.61
CA LEU A 53 12.87 -7.58 17.99
C LEU A 53 12.14 -6.57 17.12
N TYR A 54 12.17 -5.28 17.48
CA TYR A 54 11.38 -4.24 16.82
C TYR A 54 12.12 -3.49 15.71
N THR A 55 13.42 -3.74 15.54
CA THR A 55 14.25 -3.13 14.49
C THR A 55 14.96 -4.21 13.67
N SER A 56 14.65 -4.28 12.38
CA SER A 56 15.41 -5.17 11.48
C SER A 56 16.83 -4.64 11.29
N LYS A 57 17.79 -5.56 11.32
CA LYS A 57 19.19 -5.26 10.95
C LYS A 57 19.42 -5.31 9.44
N LYS A 58 18.43 -5.77 8.67
CA LYS A 58 18.57 -5.97 7.21
C LYS A 58 17.61 -5.06 6.47
N VAL A 59 18.09 -4.53 5.35
CA VAL A 59 17.30 -3.76 4.38
C VAL A 59 17.27 -4.53 3.07
N SER A 60 16.09 -4.56 2.43
CA SER A 60 15.89 -5.27 1.16
C SER A 60 15.86 -4.35 -0.07
N LEU A 61 15.85 -3.02 0.12
CA LEU A 61 15.88 -2.05 -0.97
C LEU A 61 17.14 -2.19 -1.82
N SER A 62 17.01 -2.30 -3.14
CA SER A 62 18.11 -2.43 -4.07
C SER A 62 19.08 -1.24 -3.95
N GLY A 63 20.36 -1.47 -4.23
CA GLY A 63 21.42 -0.45 -4.07
C GLY A 63 21.89 -0.25 -2.62
N PHE A 64 21.16 -0.74 -1.61
CA PHE A 64 21.53 -0.69 -0.19
C PHE A 64 21.76 -2.08 0.43
N GLN A 65 22.04 -3.08 -0.36
CA GLN A 65 22.19 -4.49 0.07
C GLN A 65 23.40 -4.69 1.01
N THR A 66 23.38 -4.07 2.18
CA THR A 66 24.49 -4.15 3.13
C THR A 66 24.25 -5.18 4.22
N GLY A 67 23.05 -5.73 4.29
CA GLY A 67 22.67 -6.62 5.39
C GLY A 67 22.56 -5.94 6.76
N ASP A 68 23.13 -4.76 6.96
CA ASP A 68 23.07 -4.02 8.23
C ASP A 68 22.62 -2.58 7.98
N VAL A 69 21.45 -2.21 8.51
CA VAL A 69 20.85 -0.86 8.44
C VAL A 69 21.83 0.21 8.93
N LYS A 70 22.62 -0.08 9.96
CA LYS A 70 23.59 0.89 10.52
C LYS A 70 24.71 1.26 9.55
N LYS A 71 24.93 0.45 8.54
CA LYS A 71 25.95 0.68 7.51
C LYS A 71 25.39 1.32 6.24
N VAL A 72 24.08 1.60 6.19
CA VAL A 72 23.46 2.27 5.04
C VAL A 72 23.61 3.78 5.20
N PRO A 73 24.21 4.49 4.21
CA PRO A 73 24.39 5.94 4.28
C PRO A 73 23.09 6.69 3.91
N ALA A 74 21.97 6.31 4.53
CA ALA A 74 20.66 6.90 4.31
C ALA A 74 19.82 6.84 5.60
N SER A 75 18.79 7.68 5.68
CA SER A 75 17.84 7.65 6.78
C SER A 75 16.76 6.62 6.51
N ILE A 76 16.84 5.45 7.15
CA ILE A 76 15.89 4.35 7.00
C ILE A 76 15.30 4.01 8.36
N THR A 77 13.98 3.85 8.39
CA THR A 77 13.24 3.24 9.49
C THR A 77 12.76 1.87 9.06
N THR A 78 12.98 0.85 9.89
CA THR A 78 12.45 -0.50 9.69
C THR A 78 11.48 -0.83 10.81
N ILE A 79 10.33 -1.40 10.45
CA ILE A 79 9.27 -1.82 11.37
C ILE A 79 9.04 -3.29 11.10
N THR A 80 9.33 -4.15 12.08
CA THR A 80 9.28 -5.61 11.92
C THR A 80 7.87 -6.17 12.10
N SER A 81 7.67 -7.41 11.67
CA SER A 81 6.42 -8.18 11.88
C SER A 81 6.04 -8.30 13.36
N GLU A 82 7.03 -8.44 14.26
CA GLU A 82 6.81 -8.49 15.71
C GLU A 82 6.24 -7.17 16.22
N ARG A 83 6.80 -6.04 15.76
CA ARG A 83 6.28 -4.72 16.15
C ARG A 83 4.88 -4.46 15.60
N ILE A 84 4.62 -4.88 14.36
CA ILE A 84 3.29 -4.82 13.74
C ILE A 84 2.28 -5.62 14.58
N ALA A 85 2.66 -6.85 14.98
CA ALA A 85 1.81 -7.71 15.79
C ALA A 85 1.55 -7.15 17.19
N ASP A 86 2.59 -6.71 17.90
CA ASP A 86 2.48 -6.18 19.28
C ASP A 86 1.68 -4.86 19.35
N GLN A 87 1.65 -4.10 18.27
CA GLN A 87 0.86 -2.87 18.17
C GLN A 87 -0.55 -3.12 17.62
N HIS A 88 -0.90 -4.37 17.27
CA HIS A 88 -2.13 -4.71 16.56
C HIS A 88 -2.37 -3.84 15.32
N ALA A 89 -1.27 -3.46 14.66
CA ALA A 89 -1.31 -2.55 13.52
C ALA A 89 -1.95 -3.23 12.32
N LYS A 90 -2.92 -2.56 11.69
CA LYS A 90 -3.66 -3.05 10.51
C LYS A 90 -3.21 -2.35 9.23
N THR A 91 -2.80 -1.11 9.35
CA THR A 91 -2.44 -0.24 8.22
C THR A 91 -1.11 0.46 8.47
N LEU A 92 -0.57 1.08 7.42
CA LEU A 92 0.64 1.90 7.54
C LEU A 92 0.42 3.07 8.51
N THR A 93 -0.78 3.66 8.58
CA THR A 93 -1.14 4.72 9.52
C THR A 93 -0.82 4.34 10.98
N ASP A 94 -1.04 3.08 11.35
CA ASP A 94 -0.79 2.62 12.72
C ASP A 94 0.71 2.56 13.02
N VAL A 95 1.52 2.12 12.07
CA VAL A 95 2.96 1.91 12.27
C VAL A 95 3.79 3.17 12.13
N ILE A 96 3.39 4.15 11.29
CA ILE A 96 4.15 5.40 11.12
C ILE A 96 4.15 6.28 12.37
N LYS A 97 3.16 6.13 13.27
CA LYS A 97 3.11 6.84 14.58
C LYS A 97 4.37 6.63 15.42
N ASN A 98 5.17 5.64 15.09
CA ASN A 98 6.46 5.37 15.74
C ASN A 98 7.62 6.21 15.20
N ASP A 99 7.40 7.02 14.17
CA ASP A 99 8.44 7.84 13.56
C ASP A 99 7.97 9.30 13.45
N SER A 100 8.55 10.17 14.27
CA SER A 100 8.17 11.59 14.34
C SER A 100 8.43 12.38 13.05
N SER A 101 9.14 11.82 12.08
CA SER A 101 9.39 12.45 10.78
C SER A 101 8.33 12.11 9.73
N LEU A 102 7.38 11.25 10.09
CA LEU A 102 6.27 10.80 9.26
C LEU A 102 4.95 11.27 9.86
N GLY A 103 3.99 11.54 9.02
CA GLY A 103 2.64 11.89 9.42
C GLY A 103 1.62 11.58 8.35
N ASP A 104 0.37 11.59 8.73
CA ASP A 104 -0.75 11.51 7.81
C ASP A 104 -0.92 12.87 7.12
N GLY A 105 -0.83 12.89 5.79
CA GLY A 105 -1.22 14.03 4.97
C GLY A 105 -2.73 14.03 4.72
N TYR A 106 -3.28 12.83 4.59
CA TYR A 106 -4.71 12.53 4.50
C TYR A 106 -4.91 11.07 4.91
N ALA A 107 -5.71 10.84 5.92
CA ALA A 107 -5.99 9.50 6.45
C ALA A 107 -7.44 9.40 6.91
N ALA A 108 -8.39 9.68 5.99
CA ALA A 108 -9.81 9.52 6.28
C ALA A 108 -10.14 8.06 6.58
N ILE A 109 -10.94 7.82 7.61
CA ILE A 109 -11.53 6.51 7.88
C ILE A 109 -12.30 6.06 6.64
N GLY A 110 -12.10 4.83 6.20
CA GLY A 110 -12.82 4.25 5.05
C GLY A 110 -12.27 4.64 3.68
N TYR A 111 -11.14 5.36 3.62
CA TYR A 111 -10.48 5.71 2.36
C TYR A 111 -9.00 5.29 2.37
N TYR A 112 -8.28 5.44 1.26
CA TYR A 112 -6.84 5.21 1.25
C TYR A 112 -6.10 6.41 1.87
N PRO A 113 -5.03 6.17 2.65
CA PRO A 113 -4.27 7.24 3.26
C PRO A 113 -3.25 7.83 2.29
N ASN A 114 -2.85 9.09 2.54
CA ASN A 114 -1.68 9.70 1.96
C ASN A 114 -0.75 10.18 3.08
N PHE A 115 0.55 9.95 2.93
CA PHE A 115 1.54 10.21 3.97
C PHE A 115 2.48 11.34 3.58
N VAL A 116 2.99 12.00 4.63
CA VAL A 116 4.00 13.06 4.52
C VAL A 116 5.26 12.61 5.24
N ALA A 117 6.41 12.75 4.62
CA ALA A 117 7.71 12.49 5.23
C ALA A 117 8.55 13.78 5.20
N ARG A 118 8.97 14.25 6.38
CA ARG A 118 9.76 15.50 6.52
C ARG A 118 9.15 16.72 5.81
N GLY A 119 7.81 16.83 5.83
CA GLY A 119 7.08 17.91 5.20
C GLY A 119 6.77 17.72 3.70
N PHE A 120 7.21 16.62 3.07
CA PHE A 120 6.94 16.33 1.66
C PHE A 120 5.93 15.17 1.55
N ALA A 121 4.85 15.39 0.81
CA ALA A 121 3.89 14.33 0.51
C ALA A 121 4.55 13.20 -0.29
N LEU A 122 4.23 11.95 0.04
CA LEU A 122 4.61 10.79 -0.75
C LEU A 122 3.70 10.69 -1.99
N ASP A 123 4.31 10.39 -3.14
CA ASP A 123 3.57 10.23 -4.39
C ASP A 123 2.92 8.85 -4.47
N LEU A 124 1.59 8.81 -4.66
CA LEU A 124 0.81 7.57 -4.72
C LEU A 124 1.17 6.69 -5.92
N GLY A 125 1.80 7.25 -6.94
CA GLY A 125 2.21 6.53 -8.14
C GLY A 125 3.64 5.98 -8.12
N SER A 126 4.50 6.39 -7.17
CA SER A 126 5.92 6.04 -7.20
C SER A 126 6.57 5.81 -5.83
N SER A 127 5.96 6.28 -4.72
CA SER A 127 6.60 6.19 -3.40
C SER A 127 6.26 4.90 -2.63
N TYR A 128 5.46 4.00 -3.17
CA TYR A 128 5.05 2.76 -2.49
C TYR A 128 5.52 1.54 -3.28
N LEU A 129 6.15 0.59 -2.57
CA LEU A 129 6.72 -0.61 -3.17
C LEU A 129 6.35 -1.87 -2.35
N ILE A 130 6.23 -3.01 -3.04
CA ILE A 130 6.26 -4.35 -2.42
C ILE A 130 7.46 -5.09 -2.99
N ASN A 131 8.36 -5.56 -2.12
CA ASN A 131 9.60 -6.26 -2.50
C ASN A 131 10.46 -5.49 -3.54
N GLY A 132 10.45 -4.14 -3.47
CA GLY A 132 11.15 -3.26 -4.40
C GLY A 132 10.39 -2.96 -5.70
N HIS A 133 9.19 -3.53 -5.92
CA HIS A 133 8.36 -3.25 -7.08
C HIS A 133 7.33 -2.16 -6.78
N THR A 134 7.23 -1.17 -7.66
CA THR A 134 6.27 -0.06 -7.52
C THR A 134 4.83 -0.57 -7.56
N ILE A 135 4.05 -0.19 -6.57
CA ILE A 135 2.61 -0.43 -6.49
C ILE A 135 1.83 0.89 -6.57
N ARG A 136 0.52 0.79 -6.72
CA ARG A 136 -0.38 1.94 -6.54
C ARG A 136 -0.54 2.21 -5.05
N GLY A 137 -0.40 3.48 -4.64
CA GLY A 137 -0.54 3.91 -3.25
C GLY A 137 -2.00 4.15 -2.84
N GLU A 138 -2.94 4.17 -3.79
CA GLU A 138 -4.37 4.36 -3.53
C GLU A 138 -5.04 3.08 -2.98
N GLN A 139 -4.39 2.45 -2.01
CA GLN A 139 -4.87 1.25 -1.32
C GLN A 139 -4.39 1.23 0.14
N ASN A 140 -5.13 0.59 1.00
CA ASN A 140 -4.67 0.23 2.34
C ASN A 140 -3.92 -1.10 2.23
N VAL A 141 -2.58 -1.05 2.18
CA VAL A 141 -1.76 -2.26 2.06
C VAL A 141 -1.88 -3.08 3.33
N ALA A 142 -2.31 -4.34 3.20
CA ALA A 142 -2.43 -5.28 4.31
C ALA A 142 -1.05 -5.59 4.94
N LEU A 143 -1.00 -5.70 6.27
CA LEU A 143 0.23 -5.96 7.01
C LEU A 143 0.40 -7.42 7.45
N GLU A 144 -0.62 -8.26 7.32
CA GLU A 144 -0.63 -9.65 7.76
C GLU A 144 0.45 -10.51 7.11
N ASN A 145 0.76 -10.26 5.84
CA ASN A 145 1.80 -10.97 5.10
C ASN A 145 3.14 -10.23 5.01
N LYS A 146 3.34 -9.16 5.81
CA LYS A 146 4.59 -8.39 5.77
C LYS A 146 5.55 -8.85 6.87
N GLU A 147 6.79 -9.12 6.47
CA GLU A 147 7.92 -9.40 7.36
C GLU A 147 8.42 -8.11 7.99
N GLN A 148 8.45 -7.04 7.19
CA GLN A 148 8.82 -5.70 7.66
C GLN A 148 8.31 -4.62 6.71
N VAL A 149 8.21 -3.39 7.23
CA VAL A 149 8.04 -2.17 6.45
C VAL A 149 9.33 -1.36 6.54
N GLU A 150 9.87 -0.99 5.40
CA GLU A 150 11.07 -0.16 5.27
C GLU A 150 10.68 1.22 4.77
N ILE A 151 11.09 2.28 5.46
CA ILE A 151 10.80 3.65 5.08
C ILE A 151 12.13 4.36 4.84
N LEU A 152 12.46 4.56 3.57
CA LEU A 152 13.61 5.33 3.14
C LEU A 152 13.20 6.79 3.00
N LYS A 153 13.80 7.67 3.79
CA LYS A 153 13.47 9.10 3.85
C LYS A 153 14.49 9.94 3.07
N GLY A 154 14.00 10.82 2.23
CA GLY A 154 14.86 11.75 1.46
C GLY A 154 15.29 11.15 0.13
N ILE A 155 16.55 10.79 -0.06
CA ILE A 155 17.16 10.35 -1.33
C ILE A 155 16.55 9.04 -1.83
N SER A 156 15.32 9.11 -2.36
CA SER A 156 14.57 7.96 -2.88
C SER A 156 14.72 7.77 -4.38
N ALA A 157 15.21 8.76 -5.10
CA ALA A 157 15.32 8.75 -6.56
C ALA A 157 16.14 7.58 -7.09
N ILE A 158 17.16 7.11 -6.35
CA ILE A 158 17.94 5.94 -6.72
C ILE A 158 17.09 4.68 -6.69
N GLN A 159 16.07 4.61 -5.79
CA GLN A 159 15.28 3.40 -5.55
C GLN A 159 14.00 3.32 -6.40
N SER A 160 13.29 4.43 -6.60
CA SER A 160 11.92 4.42 -7.13
C SER A 160 11.72 5.22 -8.43
N GLY A 161 12.77 5.62 -9.10
CA GLY A 161 12.65 6.50 -10.26
C GLY A 161 12.40 7.95 -9.88
N MET A 162 11.52 8.62 -10.60
CA MET A 162 11.07 9.95 -10.20
C MET A 162 10.09 9.81 -9.04
N SER A 163 10.49 10.29 -7.86
CA SER A 163 9.68 10.31 -6.65
C SER A 163 9.79 11.66 -5.95
N THR A 164 8.96 11.85 -4.93
CA THR A 164 9.02 13.07 -4.11
C THR A 164 10.23 13.06 -3.17
N PRO A 165 10.70 14.23 -2.71
CA PRO A 165 11.77 14.32 -1.71
C PRO A 165 11.42 13.65 -0.36
N GLY A 166 10.15 13.32 -0.12
CA GLY A 166 9.70 12.62 1.08
C GLY A 166 10.34 11.25 1.25
N GLY A 167 10.42 10.49 0.18
CA GLY A 167 11.03 9.16 0.21
C GLY A 167 10.14 8.06 -0.34
N VAL A 168 10.39 6.83 0.09
CA VAL A 168 9.62 5.64 -0.31
C VAL A 168 9.32 4.74 0.88
N VAL A 169 8.19 4.03 0.78
CA VAL A 169 7.79 2.95 1.69
C VAL A 169 7.87 1.64 0.92
N ASN A 170 8.63 0.67 1.44
CA ASN A 170 8.75 -0.66 0.86
C ASN A 170 8.22 -1.70 1.85
N TYR A 171 7.23 -2.45 1.42
CA TYR A 171 6.66 -3.57 2.15
C TYR A 171 7.40 -4.84 1.75
N VAL A 172 8.02 -5.52 2.72
CA VAL A 172 8.72 -6.79 2.49
C VAL A 172 7.81 -7.93 2.89
N THR A 173 7.52 -8.83 1.97
CA THR A 173 6.63 -9.97 2.23
C THR A 173 7.32 -11.08 3.03
N LYS A 174 6.55 -11.74 3.89
CA LYS A 174 6.97 -12.97 4.59
C LYS A 174 7.29 -14.05 3.58
N ARG A 175 8.41 -14.76 3.81
CA ARG A 175 8.82 -15.89 2.99
C ARG A 175 8.42 -17.23 3.63
N PRO A 176 8.44 -18.36 2.88
CA PRO A 176 8.15 -19.70 3.41
C PRO A 176 8.91 -19.99 4.69
N ALA A 177 8.18 -20.46 5.68
CA ALA A 177 8.68 -20.90 6.99
C ALA A 177 7.67 -21.92 7.56
N ASP A 178 8.14 -22.85 8.41
CA ASP A 178 7.24 -23.76 9.12
C ASP A 178 6.47 -23.00 10.20
N ILE A 179 5.26 -22.57 9.88
CA ILE A 179 4.40 -21.78 10.76
C ILE A 179 2.92 -22.14 10.55
N LYS A 180 2.17 -22.10 11.66
CA LYS A 180 0.70 -22.24 11.67
C LYS A 180 0.18 -21.35 12.79
N THR A 181 -0.35 -20.19 12.46
CA THR A 181 -0.86 -19.22 13.42
C THR A 181 -2.28 -18.82 13.06
N ILE A 182 -3.11 -18.68 14.08
CA ILE A 182 -4.44 -18.05 14.00
C ILE A 182 -4.40 -16.85 14.95
N THR A 183 -4.80 -15.71 14.47
CA THR A 183 -4.92 -14.46 15.23
C THR A 183 -6.37 -14.06 15.30
N VAL A 184 -6.83 -13.72 16.50
CA VAL A 184 -8.16 -13.17 16.75
C VAL A 184 -7.99 -11.90 17.56
N ASP A 185 -8.43 -10.78 17.00
CA ASP A 185 -8.45 -9.49 17.66
C ASP A 185 -9.89 -8.98 17.76
N ALA A 186 -10.19 -8.20 18.80
CA ALA A 186 -11.45 -7.48 18.94
C ALA A 186 -11.20 -6.11 19.56
N ASN A 187 -12.04 -5.13 19.23
CA ASN A 187 -12.01 -3.80 19.82
C ASN A 187 -13.27 -3.48 20.63
N SER A 188 -13.26 -2.37 21.38
CA SER A 188 -14.37 -1.94 22.24
C SER A 188 -15.63 -1.57 21.44
N GLU A 189 -15.47 -1.17 20.18
CA GLU A 189 -16.56 -0.75 19.28
C GLU A 189 -17.28 -1.94 18.61
N GLY A 190 -16.90 -3.19 18.96
CA GLY A 190 -17.50 -4.41 18.42
C GLY A 190 -16.87 -4.90 17.12
N GLY A 191 -15.82 -4.26 16.65
CA GLY A 191 -15.02 -4.74 15.53
C GLY A 191 -14.18 -5.96 15.91
N TYR A 192 -13.89 -6.82 14.91
CA TYR A 192 -13.02 -7.99 15.11
C TYR A 192 -12.22 -8.31 13.86
N THR A 193 -11.09 -8.98 14.06
CA THR A 193 -10.25 -9.54 12.99
C THR A 193 -10.02 -11.02 13.25
N LEU A 194 -10.15 -11.83 12.22
CA LEU A 194 -9.70 -13.22 12.18
C LEU A 194 -8.64 -13.35 11.09
N ALA A 195 -7.44 -13.77 11.44
CA ALA A 195 -6.35 -13.95 10.49
C ALA A 195 -5.65 -15.30 10.66
N THR A 196 -5.08 -15.81 9.57
CA THR A 196 -4.25 -17.01 9.58
C THR A 196 -2.96 -16.77 8.84
N ASP A 197 -1.87 -17.39 9.34
CA ASP A 197 -0.56 -17.38 8.72
C ASP A 197 -0.04 -18.83 8.72
N VAL A 198 -0.01 -19.43 7.54
CA VAL A 198 0.35 -20.84 7.35
C VAL A 198 1.46 -20.94 6.31
N GLY A 199 2.52 -21.63 6.64
CA GLY A 199 3.63 -21.86 5.74
C GLY A 199 4.34 -23.18 6.01
N GLY A 200 5.20 -23.56 5.09
CA GLY A 200 6.01 -24.78 5.19
C GLY A 200 6.77 -25.05 3.91
N PHE A 201 7.44 -26.19 3.92
CA PHE A 201 8.22 -26.71 2.80
C PHE A 201 7.64 -28.04 2.34
N VAL A 202 7.33 -28.15 1.05
CA VAL A 202 6.90 -29.42 0.43
C VAL A 202 8.10 -30.37 0.32
N ASN A 203 9.27 -29.80 0.05
CA ASN A 203 10.59 -30.45 0.00
C ASN A 203 11.69 -29.38 0.14
N ASP A 204 12.94 -29.77 0.10
CA ASP A 204 14.12 -28.88 0.25
C ASP A 204 14.20 -27.79 -0.83
N SER A 205 13.43 -27.94 -1.91
CA SER A 205 13.47 -27.02 -3.06
C SER A 205 12.23 -26.12 -3.16
N PHE A 206 11.10 -26.46 -2.52
CA PHE A 206 9.84 -25.74 -2.70
C PHE A 206 9.16 -25.45 -1.37
N GLY A 207 9.01 -24.15 -1.11
CA GLY A 207 8.31 -23.62 0.06
C GLY A 207 7.13 -22.74 -0.29
N TYR A 208 6.19 -22.63 0.65
CA TYR A 208 5.00 -21.80 0.51
C TYR A 208 4.68 -21.03 1.80
N ARG A 209 4.01 -19.89 1.66
CA ARG A 209 3.39 -19.12 2.74
C ARG A 209 2.04 -18.60 2.29
N ILE A 210 1.01 -18.75 3.11
CA ILE A 210 -0.35 -18.32 2.84
C ILE A 210 -0.81 -17.47 4.04
N ASN A 211 -1.32 -16.29 3.76
CA ASN A 211 -1.96 -15.44 4.76
C ASN A 211 -3.38 -15.13 4.31
N LEU A 212 -4.35 -15.25 5.24
CA LEU A 212 -5.75 -14.90 5.04
C LEU A 212 -6.19 -14.02 6.20
N ALA A 213 -7.02 -13.03 5.93
CA ALA A 213 -7.65 -12.23 6.98
C ALA A 213 -9.06 -11.82 6.60
N HIS A 214 -9.93 -11.79 7.60
CA HIS A 214 -11.26 -11.18 7.54
C HIS A 214 -11.39 -10.20 8.71
N GLU A 215 -11.88 -9.00 8.43
CA GLU A 215 -12.07 -7.96 9.42
C GLU A 215 -13.47 -7.36 9.30
N SER A 216 -14.15 -7.26 10.43
CA SER A 216 -15.35 -6.44 10.63
C SER A 216 -14.91 -5.14 11.26
N ILE A 217 -15.00 -4.05 10.52
CA ILE A 217 -14.47 -2.74 10.90
C ILE A 217 -15.58 -1.94 11.56
N HIS A 218 -15.36 -1.55 12.82
CA HIS A 218 -16.26 -0.71 13.58
C HIS A 218 -15.44 0.41 14.23
N PRO A 219 -15.38 1.61 13.59
CA PRO A 219 -14.81 2.79 14.22
C PRO A 219 -15.81 3.42 15.20
N ASN A 220 -15.37 4.40 15.97
CA ASN A 220 -16.23 5.20 16.84
C ASN A 220 -17.25 6.07 16.11
N VAL A 221 -17.08 6.30 14.80
CA VAL A 221 -17.98 7.16 14.01
C VAL A 221 -19.20 6.35 13.54
N ASP A 222 -20.39 6.85 13.83
CA ASP A 222 -21.65 6.25 13.42
C ASP A 222 -21.75 6.06 11.90
N HIS A 223 -22.38 4.97 11.47
CA HIS A 223 -22.52 4.59 10.06
C HIS A 223 -21.23 4.36 9.28
N ALA A 224 -20.05 4.47 9.89
CA ALA A 224 -18.75 4.29 9.22
C ALA A 224 -18.23 2.83 9.25
N ASN A 225 -19.10 1.89 9.61
CA ASN A 225 -18.76 0.46 9.64
C ASN A 225 -18.37 -0.05 8.26
N GLY A 226 -17.54 -1.09 8.27
CA GLY A 226 -17.06 -1.69 7.04
C GLY A 226 -16.58 -3.13 7.23
N LYS A 227 -15.98 -3.66 6.18
CA LYS A 227 -15.35 -4.98 6.20
C LYS A 227 -14.15 -5.02 5.28
N ARG A 228 -13.21 -5.90 5.59
CA ARG A 228 -12.03 -6.17 4.79
C ARG A 228 -11.81 -7.67 4.67
N GLU A 229 -11.45 -8.10 3.47
CA GLU A 229 -11.10 -9.48 3.16
C GLU A 229 -9.74 -9.46 2.46
N PHE A 230 -8.79 -10.24 2.93
CA PHE A 230 -7.42 -10.28 2.44
C PHE A 230 -6.96 -11.71 2.24
N GLY A 231 -6.19 -11.94 1.18
CA GLY A 231 -5.53 -13.20 0.93
C GLY A 231 -4.21 -13.02 0.20
N SER A 232 -3.18 -13.78 0.58
CA SER A 232 -1.89 -13.77 -0.09
C SER A 232 -1.24 -15.14 -0.17
N VAL A 233 -0.40 -15.33 -1.19
CA VAL A 233 0.43 -16.52 -1.38
C VAL A 233 1.84 -16.07 -1.76
N ALA A 234 2.85 -16.61 -1.06
CA ALA A 234 4.25 -16.51 -1.43
C ALA A 234 4.83 -17.91 -1.66
N LEU A 235 5.50 -18.08 -2.80
CA LEU A 235 6.13 -19.33 -3.21
C LEU A 235 7.60 -19.11 -3.49
N ASP A 236 8.45 -19.98 -2.94
CA ASP A 236 9.88 -20.04 -3.20
C ASP A 236 10.22 -21.37 -3.85
N TRP A 237 10.83 -21.31 -5.04
CA TRP A 237 11.31 -22.51 -5.72
C TRP A 237 12.82 -22.39 -6.00
N LYS A 238 13.60 -23.18 -5.25
CA LYS A 238 15.02 -23.40 -5.51
C LYS A 238 15.14 -24.44 -6.65
N ILE A 239 15.25 -23.95 -7.89
CA ILE A 239 15.34 -24.82 -9.09
C ILE A 239 16.61 -25.66 -9.05
N ASN A 240 17.73 -25.05 -8.63
CA ASN A 240 19.01 -25.68 -8.35
C ASN A 240 19.84 -24.77 -7.40
N GLU A 241 21.10 -25.13 -7.12
CA GLU A 241 21.97 -24.38 -6.20
C GLU A 241 22.22 -22.93 -6.62
N ARG A 242 22.04 -22.59 -7.91
CA ARG A 242 22.30 -21.26 -8.46
C ARG A 242 21.05 -20.51 -8.88
N SER A 243 19.89 -21.16 -8.93
CA SER A 243 18.66 -20.60 -9.48
C SER A 243 17.51 -20.66 -8.50
N LYS A 244 16.86 -19.53 -8.29
CA LYS A 244 15.67 -19.42 -7.45
C LYS A 244 14.57 -18.63 -8.16
N LEU A 245 13.33 -19.10 -8.07
CA LEU A 245 12.13 -18.40 -8.52
C LEU A 245 11.29 -18.04 -7.30
N LEU A 246 10.91 -16.76 -7.21
CA LEU A 246 10.05 -16.22 -6.17
C LEU A 246 8.76 -15.74 -6.82
N PHE A 247 7.62 -16.15 -6.25
CA PHE A 247 6.32 -15.68 -6.68
C PHE A 247 5.56 -15.14 -5.48
N ASP A 248 4.95 -13.98 -5.64
CA ASP A 248 4.10 -13.33 -4.65
C ASP A 248 2.82 -12.86 -5.32
N ILE A 249 1.69 -13.09 -4.66
CA ILE A 249 0.41 -12.50 -5.00
C ILE A 249 -0.35 -12.16 -3.72
N GLU A 250 -0.97 -11.00 -3.71
CA GLU A 250 -1.92 -10.61 -2.66
C GLU A 250 -3.14 -9.93 -3.28
N ALA A 251 -4.30 -10.14 -2.68
CA ALA A 251 -5.55 -9.53 -3.07
C ALA A 251 -6.32 -9.05 -1.83
N GLN A 252 -6.92 -7.87 -1.93
CA GLN A 252 -7.73 -7.29 -0.86
C GLN A 252 -9.02 -6.73 -1.43
N HIS A 253 -10.11 -6.96 -0.71
CA HIS A 253 -11.39 -6.28 -0.86
C HIS A 253 -11.68 -5.53 0.43
N GLN A 254 -11.86 -4.22 0.36
CA GLN A 254 -12.31 -3.38 1.48
C GLN A 254 -13.57 -2.63 1.07
N SER A 255 -14.55 -2.61 1.95
CA SER A 255 -15.80 -1.86 1.77
C SER A 255 -16.11 -1.16 3.08
N GLN A 256 -16.01 0.18 3.10
CA GLN A 256 -16.23 0.99 4.30
C GLN A 256 -16.71 2.38 3.91
N ARG A 257 -17.65 2.97 4.66
CA ARG A 257 -17.99 4.38 4.44
C ARG A 257 -16.83 5.28 4.82
N SER A 258 -16.56 6.23 3.92
CA SER A 258 -15.56 7.27 4.16
C SER A 258 -16.10 8.30 5.16
N VAL A 259 -15.26 8.69 6.10
CA VAL A 259 -15.56 9.71 7.09
C VAL A 259 -14.83 10.99 6.68
N PRO A 260 -15.56 12.04 6.27
CA PRO A 260 -14.95 13.33 5.97
C PRO A 260 -14.44 13.98 7.27
N GLY A 261 -13.31 14.69 7.15
CA GLY A 261 -12.80 15.49 8.27
C GLY A 261 -13.60 16.77 8.48
N TYR A 262 -13.54 17.30 9.71
CA TYR A 262 -14.04 18.64 9.99
C TYR A 262 -13.13 19.68 9.32
N GLN A 263 -13.76 20.66 8.68
CA GLN A 263 -13.10 21.83 8.09
C GLN A 263 -13.02 22.95 9.14
N LEU A 264 -12.20 23.97 8.88
CA LEU A 264 -12.15 25.15 9.72
C LEU A 264 -13.41 26.01 9.55
N LEU A 265 -13.86 26.63 10.62
CA LEU A 265 -14.90 27.67 10.57
C LEU A 265 -14.28 28.93 9.94
N ASP A 266 -14.89 29.42 8.87
CA ASP A 266 -14.42 30.59 8.11
C ASP A 266 -12.92 30.49 7.71
N GLY A 267 -12.40 29.27 7.62
CA GLY A 267 -10.99 29.00 7.30
C GLY A 267 -9.98 29.39 8.39
N GLN A 268 -10.41 29.73 9.58
CA GLN A 268 -9.56 30.29 10.64
C GLN A 268 -9.70 29.55 11.97
N GLU A 269 -10.89 29.12 12.37
CA GLU A 269 -11.14 28.56 13.69
C GLU A 269 -11.38 27.05 13.62
N VAL A 270 -10.82 26.31 14.58
CA VAL A 270 -11.11 24.89 14.76
C VAL A 270 -12.48 24.76 15.42
N PRO A 271 -13.44 24.00 14.83
CA PRO A 271 -14.74 23.76 15.47
C PRO A 271 -14.58 23.13 16.85
N THR A 272 -15.35 23.62 17.82
CA THR A 272 -15.40 23.07 19.19
C THR A 272 -16.82 22.62 19.53
N ASN A 273 -16.98 21.76 20.53
CA ASN A 273 -18.27 21.23 20.97
C ASN A 273 -19.05 20.49 19.88
N VAL A 274 -18.31 19.83 18.97
CA VAL A 274 -18.87 19.00 17.92
C VAL A 274 -19.07 17.56 18.42
N ASP A 275 -20.05 16.87 17.85
CA ASP A 275 -20.25 15.44 18.03
C ASP A 275 -19.20 14.66 17.19
N GLN A 276 -18.19 14.10 17.85
CA GLN A 276 -17.08 13.41 17.18
C GLN A 276 -17.46 12.04 16.62
N ASP A 277 -18.58 11.48 17.07
CA ASP A 277 -19.07 10.19 16.62
C ASP A 277 -20.00 10.33 15.40
N ARG A 278 -20.33 11.55 15.04
CA ARG A 278 -21.22 11.84 13.91
C ARG A 278 -20.51 11.72 12.56
N LEU A 279 -21.10 10.99 11.64
CA LEU A 279 -20.71 11.02 10.22
C LEU A 279 -21.32 12.26 9.55
N LEU A 280 -20.51 13.30 9.33
CA LEU A 280 -20.97 14.55 8.71
C LEU A 280 -21.52 14.31 7.30
N GLY A 281 -22.65 14.95 6.99
CA GLY A 281 -23.26 14.89 5.68
C GLY A 281 -23.84 13.52 5.32
N TYR A 282 -24.01 12.60 6.29
CA TYR A 282 -24.56 11.28 6.04
C TYR A 282 -25.91 11.35 5.31
N GLN A 283 -26.03 10.54 4.25
CA GLN A 283 -27.27 10.38 3.49
C GLN A 283 -27.59 8.90 3.38
N SER A 284 -28.86 8.54 3.46
CA SER A 284 -29.30 7.13 3.46
C SER A 284 -28.97 6.37 2.17
N TRP A 285 -28.88 7.08 1.05
CA TRP A 285 -28.53 6.52 -0.26
C TRP A 285 -27.02 6.35 -0.48
N SER A 286 -26.18 7.04 0.32
CA SER A 286 -24.71 6.92 0.19
C SER A 286 -24.25 5.48 0.43
N LYS A 287 -23.21 5.07 -0.25
CA LYS A 287 -22.66 3.70 -0.17
C LYS A 287 -21.26 3.71 0.45
N PRO A 288 -20.84 2.59 1.03
CA PRO A 288 -19.43 2.40 1.36
C PRO A 288 -18.55 2.59 0.13
N VAL A 289 -17.40 3.20 0.31
CA VAL A 289 -16.32 3.18 -0.68
C VAL A 289 -15.81 1.74 -0.77
N VAL A 290 -15.69 1.23 -1.99
CA VAL A 290 -15.14 -0.10 -2.25
C VAL A 290 -13.77 0.03 -2.88
N ASN A 291 -12.76 -0.56 -2.25
CA ASN A 291 -11.40 -0.62 -2.78
C ASN A 291 -11.01 -2.09 -3.00
N ASN A 292 -10.74 -2.43 -4.26
CA ASN A 292 -10.24 -3.73 -4.66
C ASN A 292 -8.79 -3.59 -5.13
N SER A 293 -7.86 -4.27 -4.49
CA SER A 293 -6.45 -4.27 -4.89
C SER A 293 -5.92 -5.68 -5.15
N VAL A 294 -5.06 -5.79 -6.16
CA VAL A 294 -4.29 -7.00 -6.46
C VAL A 294 -2.86 -6.58 -6.77
N ASN A 295 -1.90 -7.14 -6.04
CA ASN A 295 -0.47 -6.98 -6.30
C ASN A 295 0.14 -8.36 -6.55
N ALA A 296 0.86 -8.51 -7.65
CA ALA A 296 1.52 -9.77 -8.00
C ALA A 296 2.94 -9.52 -8.51
N SER A 297 3.88 -10.39 -8.19
CA SER A 297 5.24 -10.34 -8.71
C SER A 297 5.84 -11.72 -8.92
N LEU A 298 6.74 -11.80 -9.90
CA LEU A 298 7.57 -12.95 -10.20
C LEU A 298 9.01 -12.50 -10.33
N LYS A 299 9.93 -13.13 -9.58
CA LYS A 299 11.35 -12.79 -9.61
C LYS A 299 12.18 -14.05 -9.78
N TYR A 300 12.97 -14.11 -10.84
CA TYR A 300 13.98 -15.10 -11.06
C TYR A 300 15.34 -14.55 -10.61
N GLN A 301 16.10 -15.33 -9.86
CA GLN A 301 17.44 -15.02 -9.40
C GLN A 301 18.41 -16.08 -9.87
N TYR A 302 19.60 -15.67 -10.32
CA TYR A 302 20.68 -16.56 -10.75
C TYR A 302 22.03 -16.13 -10.21
N ALA A 303 22.72 -17.03 -9.52
CA ALA A 303 24.10 -16.84 -9.08
C ALA A 303 25.06 -17.31 -10.18
N PHE A 304 25.73 -16.38 -10.86
CA PHE A 304 26.74 -16.71 -11.86
C PHE A 304 27.95 -17.40 -11.22
N ASN A 305 28.36 -16.85 -10.08
CA ASN A 305 29.39 -17.35 -9.20
C ASN A 305 29.19 -16.74 -7.79
N ASP A 306 30.15 -16.94 -6.88
CA ASP A 306 30.09 -16.42 -5.51
C ASP A 306 30.12 -14.88 -5.42
N GLN A 307 30.58 -14.22 -6.47
CA GLN A 307 30.75 -12.75 -6.51
C GLN A 307 29.63 -12.05 -7.29
N TRP A 308 28.99 -12.71 -8.26
CA TRP A 308 28.03 -12.10 -9.17
C TRP A 308 26.71 -12.84 -9.18
N ASN A 309 25.63 -12.07 -9.03
CA ASN A 309 24.28 -12.58 -9.20
C ASN A 309 23.43 -11.62 -10.05
N GLY A 310 22.47 -12.18 -10.74
CA GLY A 310 21.51 -11.46 -11.56
C GLY A 310 20.07 -11.77 -11.18
N SER A 311 19.17 -10.89 -11.54
CA SER A 311 17.75 -11.10 -11.38
C SER A 311 16.94 -10.54 -12.55
N LEU A 312 15.83 -11.20 -12.84
CA LEU A 312 14.79 -10.72 -13.73
C LEU A 312 13.49 -10.74 -12.96
N SER A 313 12.71 -9.68 -13.07
CA SER A 313 11.41 -9.62 -12.40
C SER A 313 10.34 -8.94 -13.24
N ALA A 314 9.10 -9.34 -12.98
CA ALA A 314 7.90 -8.72 -13.51
C ALA A 314 6.89 -8.56 -12.38
N SER A 315 6.18 -7.44 -12.34
CA SER A 315 5.13 -7.20 -11.37
C SER A 315 3.95 -6.43 -11.96
N GLN A 316 2.81 -6.59 -11.32
CA GLN A 316 1.60 -5.80 -11.60
C GLN A 316 0.94 -5.41 -10.29
N SER A 317 0.57 -4.14 -10.17
CA SER A 317 -0.33 -3.62 -9.15
C SER A 317 -1.58 -3.07 -9.83
N ARG A 318 -2.75 -3.51 -9.38
CA ARG A 318 -4.05 -3.03 -9.87
C ARG A 318 -4.91 -2.64 -8.70
N VAL A 319 -5.45 -1.43 -8.74
CA VAL A 319 -6.43 -0.91 -7.77
C VAL A 319 -7.66 -0.46 -8.52
N VAL A 320 -8.84 -0.80 -8.00
CA VAL A 320 -10.15 -0.34 -8.48
C VAL A 320 -10.91 0.23 -7.31
N ILE A 321 -11.36 1.46 -7.45
CA ILE A 321 -12.12 2.18 -6.43
C ILE A 321 -13.50 2.51 -6.98
N ASP A 322 -14.54 2.13 -6.22
CA ASP A 322 -15.91 2.58 -6.42
C ASP A 322 -16.26 3.53 -5.28
N ASP A 323 -16.41 4.82 -5.60
CA ASP A 323 -16.79 5.85 -4.64
C ASP A 323 -18.17 6.41 -4.97
N ASN A 324 -19.12 6.25 -4.04
CA ASN A 324 -20.47 6.74 -4.13
C ASN A 324 -20.85 7.37 -2.78
N SER A 325 -20.18 8.44 -2.45
CA SER A 325 -20.23 9.09 -1.15
C SER A 325 -21.20 10.26 -1.13
N ALA A 326 -21.76 10.52 0.03
CA ALA A 326 -22.25 11.84 0.38
C ALA A 326 -21.24 12.50 1.32
N PHE A 327 -20.85 13.71 1.04
CA PHE A 327 -19.87 14.38 1.91
C PHE A 327 -20.06 15.90 1.98
N PRO A 328 -19.68 16.53 3.11
CA PRO A 328 -19.65 17.97 3.28
C PRO A 328 -18.47 18.58 2.51
N TRP A 329 -18.71 19.66 1.78
CA TRP A 329 -17.67 20.33 1.03
C TRP A 329 -17.90 21.83 0.94
N GLY A 330 -17.22 22.60 1.79
CA GLY A 330 -17.36 24.03 1.81
C GLY A 330 -18.77 24.50 2.20
N CYS A 331 -19.06 25.76 1.93
CA CYS A 331 -20.37 26.35 2.07
C CYS A 331 -20.53 27.47 1.02
N TYR A 332 -21.19 27.15 -0.09
CA TYR A 332 -21.31 28.00 -1.29
C TYR A 332 -22.76 28.39 -1.60
N ASN A 333 -23.73 27.86 -0.85
CA ASN A 333 -25.14 28.14 -1.04
C ASN A 333 -25.55 29.48 -0.40
N ASP A 334 -26.79 29.91 -0.66
CA ASP A 334 -27.29 31.23 -0.24
C ASP A 334 -27.45 31.43 1.29
N ILE A 335 -27.43 30.34 2.09
CA ILE A 335 -27.49 30.44 3.56
C ILE A 335 -26.11 30.63 4.19
N CYS A 336 -25.04 30.46 3.43
CA CYS A 336 -23.69 30.55 3.91
C CYS A 336 -23.20 31.99 3.96
N GLU A 337 -22.53 32.34 5.03
CA GLU A 337 -21.68 33.52 5.04
C GLU A 337 -20.29 33.17 4.45
N TYR A 338 -20.23 33.13 3.11
CA TYR A 338 -19.03 32.72 2.40
C TYR A 338 -17.85 33.68 2.60
N SER A 339 -16.78 33.20 3.18
CA SER A 339 -15.56 33.97 3.49
C SER A 339 -14.66 34.27 2.29
N GLY A 340 -14.93 33.69 1.12
CA GLY A 340 -14.02 33.71 -0.03
C GLY A 340 -12.93 32.65 0.03
N LEU A 341 -12.83 31.86 1.11
CA LEU A 341 -11.91 30.75 1.25
C LEU A 341 -12.63 29.46 0.86
N GLY A 342 -12.12 28.76 -0.13
CA GLY A 342 -12.70 27.51 -0.61
C GLY A 342 -12.58 26.39 0.42
N ASN A 343 -13.55 25.46 0.42
CA ASN A 343 -13.55 24.24 1.23
C ASN A 343 -13.42 24.49 2.75
N THR A 344 -14.25 25.40 3.27
CA THR A 344 -14.38 25.69 4.71
C THR A 344 -15.86 25.69 5.09
N PHE A 345 -16.16 25.37 6.34
CA PHE A 345 -17.48 25.67 6.90
C PHE A 345 -17.63 27.21 7.01
N ASP A 346 -18.84 27.71 6.99
CA ASP A 346 -19.02 29.11 7.38
C ASP A 346 -18.79 29.29 8.89
N LYS A 347 -18.81 30.53 9.38
CA LYS A 347 -18.56 30.83 10.80
C LYS A 347 -19.61 30.21 11.76
N HIS A 348 -20.76 29.81 11.25
CA HIS A 348 -21.84 29.17 12.01
C HIS A 348 -21.84 27.65 11.90
N GLY A 349 -20.88 27.06 11.16
CA GLY A 349 -20.76 25.64 10.95
C GLY A 349 -21.65 25.06 9.85
N ASN A 350 -22.20 25.91 8.98
CA ASN A 350 -22.97 25.47 7.83
C ASN A 350 -22.05 24.92 6.74
N TYR A 351 -22.53 23.94 5.96
CA TYR A 351 -21.82 23.31 4.84
C TYR A 351 -22.79 22.82 3.77
N ASP A 352 -22.28 22.64 2.56
CA ASP A 352 -22.97 21.98 1.47
C ASP A 352 -22.79 20.46 1.57
N ILE A 353 -23.82 19.70 1.18
CA ILE A 353 -23.77 18.24 1.04
C ILE A 353 -23.75 17.92 -0.45
N TYR A 354 -22.73 17.15 -0.87
CA TYR A 354 -22.55 16.74 -2.26
C TYR A 354 -22.87 15.25 -2.42
N ASP A 355 -23.52 14.94 -3.52
CA ASP A 355 -23.62 13.59 -4.09
C ASP A 355 -22.41 13.41 -5.01
N PHE A 356 -21.44 12.61 -4.56
CA PHE A 356 -20.24 12.29 -5.32
C PHE A 356 -20.29 10.84 -5.80
N ARG A 357 -20.10 10.64 -7.10
CA ARG A 357 -20.05 9.30 -7.71
C ARG A 357 -18.88 9.19 -8.67
N SER A 358 -17.93 8.31 -8.36
CA SER A 358 -16.80 7.96 -9.20
C SER A 358 -16.65 6.43 -9.23
N PRO A 359 -17.44 5.74 -10.09
CA PRO A 359 -17.37 4.29 -10.20
C PRO A 359 -16.15 3.85 -10.99
N ASP A 360 -15.65 2.63 -10.72
CA ASP A 360 -14.63 1.91 -11.49
C ASP A 360 -13.36 2.75 -11.80
N ASP A 361 -12.91 3.55 -10.82
CA ASP A 361 -11.63 4.25 -10.94
C ASP A 361 -10.49 3.22 -10.87
N THR A 362 -9.92 2.92 -12.03
CA THR A 362 -8.95 1.84 -12.21
C THR A 362 -7.55 2.37 -12.43
N ARG A 363 -6.61 1.98 -11.56
CA ARG A 363 -5.19 2.31 -11.62
C ARG A 363 -4.36 1.05 -11.75
N ILE A 364 -3.47 1.02 -12.75
CA ILE A 364 -2.60 -0.13 -13.01
C ILE A 364 -1.17 0.35 -13.12
N THR A 365 -0.26 -0.40 -12.49
CA THR A 365 1.20 -0.27 -12.68
C THR A 365 1.73 -1.64 -13.07
N ASN A 366 2.44 -1.71 -14.19
CA ASN A 366 3.20 -2.89 -14.60
C ASN A 366 4.68 -2.51 -14.57
N GLN A 367 5.53 -3.39 -14.05
CA GLN A 367 6.96 -3.16 -13.96
C GLN A 367 7.74 -4.39 -14.38
N PHE A 368 8.81 -4.16 -15.15
CA PHE A 368 9.81 -5.16 -15.50
C PHE A 368 11.16 -4.64 -15.05
N ALA A 369 11.98 -5.49 -14.44
CA ALA A 369 13.32 -5.11 -14.03
C ALA A 369 14.33 -6.24 -14.28
N ALA A 370 15.55 -5.83 -14.66
CA ALA A 370 16.71 -6.69 -14.76
C ALA A 370 17.81 -6.12 -13.89
N GLY A 371 18.30 -6.88 -12.94
CA GLY A 371 19.34 -6.48 -11.99
C GLY A 371 20.60 -7.34 -12.12
N LEU A 372 21.75 -6.73 -11.92
CA LEU A 372 23.04 -7.39 -11.80
C LEU A 372 23.78 -6.82 -10.59
N ASN A 373 24.15 -7.67 -9.64
CA ASN A 373 24.88 -7.28 -8.45
C ASN A 373 26.22 -8.03 -8.41
N GLY A 374 27.26 -7.33 -8.01
CA GLY A 374 28.58 -7.91 -7.90
C GLY A 374 29.37 -7.34 -6.75
N HIS A 375 30.38 -8.11 -6.26
CA HIS A 375 31.38 -7.63 -5.34
C HIS A 375 32.78 -8.06 -5.80
N PHE A 376 33.70 -7.14 -5.67
CA PHE A 376 35.12 -7.37 -6.02
C PHE A 376 36.02 -6.46 -5.20
N ASN A 377 37.32 -6.73 -5.22
CA ASN A 377 38.32 -5.92 -4.53
C ASN A 377 39.29 -5.28 -5.53
N THR A 378 39.62 -4.01 -5.27
CA THR A 378 40.73 -3.31 -5.92
C THR A 378 41.78 -3.03 -4.86
N GLY A 379 42.78 -3.92 -4.78
CA GLY A 379 43.73 -3.92 -3.65
C GLY A 379 42.99 -4.20 -2.34
N ASN A 380 43.10 -3.27 -1.38
CA ASN A 380 42.43 -3.36 -0.08
C ASN A 380 41.00 -2.74 -0.08
N ILE A 381 40.57 -2.16 -1.19
CA ILE A 381 39.29 -1.50 -1.32
C ILE A 381 38.25 -2.52 -1.80
N GLN A 382 37.11 -2.62 -1.09
CA GLN A 382 36.03 -3.50 -1.48
C GLN A 382 34.95 -2.69 -2.24
N HIS A 383 34.43 -3.26 -3.31
CA HIS A 383 33.37 -2.71 -4.14
C HIS A 383 32.12 -3.61 -4.07
N GLN A 384 30.94 -3.01 -3.92
CA GLN A 384 29.66 -3.66 -4.08
C GLN A 384 28.87 -2.87 -5.14
N ILE A 385 28.88 -3.38 -6.37
CA ILE A 385 28.27 -2.72 -7.52
C ILE A 385 26.90 -3.30 -7.82
N ALA A 386 25.95 -2.43 -8.17
CA ALA A 386 24.62 -2.81 -8.62
C ALA A 386 24.26 -2.06 -9.90
N PHE A 387 23.72 -2.81 -10.86
CA PHE A 387 23.11 -2.30 -12.07
C PHE A 387 21.65 -2.73 -12.07
N GLU A 388 20.73 -1.83 -12.41
CA GLU A 388 19.33 -2.14 -12.58
C GLU A 388 18.75 -1.40 -13.79
N LEU A 389 18.19 -2.14 -14.71
CA LEU A 389 17.35 -1.63 -15.79
C LEU A 389 15.91 -1.91 -15.44
N GLN A 390 15.08 -0.87 -15.41
CA GLN A 390 13.67 -0.94 -15.03
C GLN A 390 12.81 -0.26 -16.09
N ARG A 391 11.67 -0.86 -16.42
CA ARG A 391 10.60 -0.22 -17.19
C ARG A 391 9.30 -0.30 -16.42
N THR A 392 8.65 0.84 -16.22
CA THR A 392 7.40 0.97 -15.48
C THR A 392 6.35 1.60 -16.37
N TYR A 393 5.25 0.91 -16.59
CA TYR A 393 4.11 1.37 -17.35
C TYR A 393 2.89 1.55 -16.44
N LYS A 394 2.29 2.76 -16.46
CA LYS A 394 1.16 3.11 -15.61
C LYS A 394 -0.03 3.55 -16.46
N THR A 395 -1.23 3.16 -16.04
CA THR A 395 -2.48 3.66 -16.62
C THR A 395 -3.46 4.05 -15.53
N LEU A 396 -4.22 5.13 -15.80
CA LEU A 396 -5.37 5.56 -15.01
C LEU A 396 -6.57 5.63 -15.94
N LYS A 397 -7.66 4.97 -15.54
CA LYS A 397 -8.95 5.03 -16.23
C LYS A 397 -10.04 5.28 -15.19
N HIS A 398 -10.86 6.28 -15.42
CA HIS A 398 -12.02 6.60 -14.58
C HIS A 398 -13.16 7.21 -15.40
N HIS A 399 -14.31 7.30 -14.80
CA HIS A 399 -15.42 8.09 -15.32
C HIS A 399 -15.21 9.58 -15.02
N THR A 400 -15.82 10.47 -15.79
CA THR A 400 -16.00 11.84 -15.30
C THR A 400 -16.90 11.76 -14.07
N PRO A 401 -16.40 12.13 -12.86
CA PRO A 401 -17.18 11.96 -11.66
C PRO A 401 -18.39 12.89 -11.63
N LEU A 402 -19.49 12.42 -11.08
CA LEU A 402 -20.59 13.28 -10.65
C LEU A 402 -20.18 13.96 -9.34
N ASN A 403 -20.42 15.26 -9.24
CA ASN A 403 -20.18 16.04 -8.02
C ASN A 403 -21.20 17.17 -7.96
N VAL A 404 -22.37 16.91 -7.34
CA VAL A 404 -23.52 17.81 -7.36
C VAL A 404 -23.95 18.11 -5.93
N ALA A 405 -24.12 19.39 -5.58
CA ALA A 405 -24.71 19.79 -4.31
C ALA A 405 -26.18 19.38 -4.27
N VAL A 406 -26.56 18.65 -3.23
CA VAL A 406 -27.95 18.11 -3.06
C VAL A 406 -28.67 18.69 -1.85
N GLY A 407 -27.92 19.31 -0.93
CA GLY A 407 -28.49 19.88 0.28
C GLY A 407 -27.46 20.61 1.12
N THR A 408 -27.83 20.93 2.34
CA THR A 408 -27.04 21.67 3.30
C THR A 408 -27.08 20.99 4.66
N GLY A 409 -26.06 21.21 5.48
CA GLY A 409 -25.98 20.71 6.85
C GLY A 409 -25.33 21.74 7.75
N ASN A 410 -25.38 21.45 9.06
CA ASN A 410 -24.66 22.22 10.07
C ASN A 410 -23.94 21.26 11.01
N ILE A 411 -22.71 21.56 11.40
CA ILE A 411 -21.89 20.66 12.24
C ILE A 411 -22.45 20.47 13.67
N TYR A 412 -23.37 21.33 14.09
CA TYR A 412 -24.00 21.31 15.43
C TYR A 412 -25.41 20.72 15.43
N GLU A 413 -25.98 20.44 14.24
CA GLU A 413 -27.35 19.99 14.07
C GLU A 413 -27.40 18.60 13.43
N ASP A 414 -28.54 17.92 13.57
CA ASP A 414 -28.77 16.64 12.91
C ASP A 414 -28.85 16.82 11.39
N THR A 415 -28.25 15.87 10.68
CA THR A 415 -28.23 15.91 9.21
C THR A 415 -29.63 15.61 8.64
N VAL A 416 -30.11 16.48 7.75
CA VAL A 416 -31.32 16.23 6.98
C VAL A 416 -31.01 15.26 5.82
N ASP A 417 -31.89 14.29 5.58
CA ASP A 417 -31.74 13.35 4.47
C ASP A 417 -32.38 13.94 3.20
N TYR A 418 -31.56 14.17 2.18
CA TYR A 418 -31.96 14.74 0.89
C TYR A 418 -32.06 13.65 -0.17
N SER A 419 -32.76 13.90 -1.26
CA SER A 419 -32.75 13.01 -2.42
C SER A 419 -31.41 13.10 -3.16
N PRO A 420 -30.88 11.98 -3.67
CA PRO A 420 -29.66 12.01 -4.49
C PRO A 420 -29.94 12.75 -5.82
N SER A 421 -28.86 13.20 -6.49
CA SER A 421 -28.96 13.74 -7.85
C SER A 421 -29.54 12.69 -8.81
N SER A 422 -30.36 13.15 -9.75
CA SER A 422 -30.86 12.31 -10.86
C SER A 422 -29.82 12.14 -11.97
N GLU A 423 -28.73 12.87 -11.93
CA GLU A 423 -27.66 12.80 -12.90
C GLU A 423 -26.81 11.53 -12.72
N SER A 424 -26.03 11.20 -13.72
CA SER A 424 -25.09 10.05 -13.72
C SER A 424 -23.69 10.53 -14.00
N PRO A 425 -22.66 9.80 -13.51
CA PRO A 425 -21.29 10.03 -13.94
C PRO A 425 -21.17 10.00 -15.47
N GLY A 426 -20.24 10.79 -16.02
CA GLY A 426 -19.96 10.78 -17.45
C GLY A 426 -19.30 9.47 -17.93
N ASP A 427 -18.93 9.42 -19.19
CA ASP A 427 -18.32 8.24 -19.80
C ASP A 427 -16.94 7.93 -19.20
N ARG A 428 -16.57 6.65 -19.28
CA ARG A 428 -15.25 6.18 -18.84
C ARG A 428 -14.18 6.48 -19.89
N TYR A 429 -13.07 7.05 -19.47
CA TYR A 429 -11.94 7.38 -20.34
C TYR A 429 -10.59 7.02 -19.70
N LYS A 430 -9.53 6.98 -20.53
CA LYS A 430 -8.15 6.86 -20.07
C LYS A 430 -7.63 8.26 -19.74
N ALA A 431 -7.45 8.55 -18.46
CA ALA A 431 -7.00 9.86 -18.00
C ALA A 431 -5.48 10.02 -18.02
N LEU A 432 -4.73 8.91 -17.86
CA LEU A 432 -3.27 8.94 -17.84
C LEU A 432 -2.70 7.65 -18.44
N GLU A 433 -1.62 7.82 -19.19
CA GLU A 433 -0.68 6.78 -19.60
C GLU A 433 0.74 7.26 -19.36
N SER A 434 1.59 6.45 -18.75
CA SER A 434 2.97 6.82 -18.42
C SER A 434 3.88 5.63 -18.64
N ASP A 435 4.95 5.81 -19.40
CA ASP A 435 6.01 4.82 -19.68
C ASP A 435 7.34 5.39 -19.20
N GLN A 436 7.95 4.78 -18.22
CA GLN A 436 9.23 5.19 -17.67
C GLN A 436 10.23 4.06 -17.82
N THR A 437 11.37 4.36 -18.46
CA THR A 437 12.56 3.49 -18.49
C THR A 437 13.66 4.13 -17.66
N ALA A 438 14.29 3.36 -16.77
CA ALA A 438 15.33 3.83 -15.88
C ALA A 438 16.51 2.86 -15.84
N LEU A 439 17.74 3.38 -15.96
CA LEU A 439 18.97 2.65 -15.72
C LEU A 439 19.62 3.22 -14.46
N THR A 440 19.80 2.39 -13.45
CA THR A 440 20.47 2.74 -12.18
C THR A 440 21.81 2.04 -12.11
N VAL A 441 22.82 2.76 -11.68
CA VAL A 441 24.13 2.20 -11.35
C VAL A 441 24.54 2.73 -10.00
N SER A 442 25.00 1.84 -9.12
CA SER A 442 25.54 2.24 -7.82
C SER A 442 26.76 1.40 -7.46
N ASP A 443 27.72 2.00 -6.77
CA ASP A 443 28.89 1.32 -6.18
C ASP A 443 29.03 1.76 -4.73
N ARG A 444 29.00 0.79 -3.84
CA ARG A 444 29.39 1.00 -2.46
C ARG A 444 30.83 0.63 -2.30
N VAL A 445 31.68 1.64 -2.07
CA VAL A 445 33.12 1.52 -1.91
C VAL A 445 33.48 1.51 -0.43
N GLN A 446 34.03 0.42 0.06
CA GLN A 446 34.52 0.25 1.43
C GLN A 446 36.05 0.42 1.42
N PHE A 447 36.53 1.52 1.98
CA PHE A 447 37.98 1.82 2.03
C PHE A 447 38.66 1.06 3.17
N ASN A 448 37.96 0.93 4.31
CA ASN A 448 38.40 0.20 5.51
C ASN A 448 37.19 -0.01 6.43
N ASP A 449 37.39 -0.56 7.63
CA ASP A 449 36.30 -0.85 8.60
C ASP A 449 35.56 0.40 9.08
N GLN A 450 36.11 1.59 8.93
CA GLN A 450 35.55 2.85 9.43
C GLN A 450 34.97 3.71 8.30
N TRP A 451 35.49 3.63 7.09
CA TRP A 451 35.13 4.52 5.98
C TRP A 451 34.54 3.76 4.80
N SER A 452 33.38 4.17 4.41
CA SER A 452 32.74 3.74 3.15
C SER A 452 31.98 4.90 2.50
N THR A 453 31.80 4.83 1.19
CA THR A 453 30.95 5.75 0.42
C THR A 453 30.02 4.97 -0.47
N LEU A 454 28.87 5.55 -0.77
CA LEU A 454 27.93 5.08 -1.80
C LEU A 454 27.92 6.12 -2.91
N LEU A 455 28.29 5.69 -4.11
CA LEU A 455 28.20 6.47 -5.33
C LEU A 455 27.11 5.86 -6.20
N GLY A 456 26.29 6.69 -6.83
CA GLY A 456 25.26 6.17 -7.71
C GLY A 456 24.72 7.25 -8.63
N GLY A 457 24.17 6.80 -9.75
CA GLY A 457 23.50 7.62 -10.73
C GLY A 457 22.33 6.87 -11.37
N LYS A 458 21.38 7.62 -11.87
CA LYS A 458 20.19 7.10 -12.55
C LYS A 458 19.89 7.90 -13.79
N LEU A 459 19.77 7.20 -14.91
CA LEU A 459 19.26 7.75 -16.15
C LEU A 459 17.78 7.40 -16.25
N ILE A 460 16.92 8.39 -16.52
CA ILE A 460 15.49 8.20 -16.66
C ILE A 460 15.03 8.80 -17.96
N HIS A 461 14.24 8.02 -18.69
CA HIS A 461 13.41 8.46 -19.80
C HIS A 461 11.95 8.27 -19.39
N LEU A 462 11.15 9.32 -19.46
CA LEU A 462 9.72 9.33 -19.15
C LEU A 462 8.94 9.88 -20.32
N ASP A 463 7.97 9.12 -20.81
CA ASP A 463 6.90 9.55 -21.71
C ASP A 463 5.58 9.43 -20.95
N GLU A 464 4.90 10.56 -20.75
CA GLU A 464 3.65 10.61 -19.99
C GLU A 464 2.61 11.49 -20.70
N GLN A 465 1.43 10.92 -20.92
CA GLN A 465 0.30 11.55 -21.61
C GLN A 465 -0.93 11.55 -20.71
N ALA A 466 -1.54 12.74 -20.55
CA ALA A 466 -2.82 12.88 -19.87
C ALA A 466 -3.91 13.30 -20.86
N TYR A 467 -5.13 12.87 -20.58
CA TYR A 467 -6.29 13.10 -21.43
C TYR A 467 -7.46 13.64 -20.61
N ASN A 468 -8.31 14.47 -21.25
CA ASN A 468 -9.57 14.92 -20.68
C ASN A 468 -10.71 13.92 -20.99
N SER A 469 -11.92 14.21 -20.48
CA SER A 469 -13.12 13.38 -20.70
C SER A 469 -13.52 13.22 -22.16
N ASP A 470 -13.15 14.15 -23.03
CA ASP A 470 -13.45 14.11 -24.45
C ASP A 470 -12.40 13.30 -25.25
N GLY A 471 -11.42 12.70 -24.54
CA GLY A 471 -10.34 11.94 -25.15
C GLY A 471 -9.24 12.79 -25.78
N GLN A 472 -9.30 14.11 -25.59
CA GLN A 472 -8.27 15.01 -26.09
C GLN A 472 -7.06 14.99 -25.15
N GLN A 473 -5.87 14.97 -25.71
CA GLN A 473 -4.63 15.07 -24.96
C GLN A 473 -4.53 16.44 -24.29
N SER A 474 -4.49 16.46 -22.95
CA SER A 474 -4.41 17.65 -22.13
C SER A 474 -2.98 17.97 -21.71
N ARG A 475 -2.10 16.96 -21.66
CA ARG A 475 -0.68 17.10 -21.36
C ARG A 475 0.13 16.05 -22.11
N ASP A 476 1.31 16.45 -22.55
CA ASP A 476 2.35 15.60 -23.11
C ASP A 476 3.68 15.92 -22.44
N THR A 477 4.36 14.92 -21.95
CA THR A 477 5.61 15.10 -21.20
C THR A 477 6.61 14.05 -21.68
N ASP A 478 7.65 14.48 -22.39
CA ASP A 478 8.82 13.68 -22.73
C ASP A 478 10.04 14.25 -21.99
N LEU A 479 10.61 13.47 -21.10
CA LEU A 479 11.73 13.89 -20.26
C LEU A 479 12.85 12.87 -20.28
N ASN A 480 14.07 13.41 -20.51
CA ASN A 480 15.32 12.68 -20.28
C ASN A 480 16.06 13.34 -19.12
N LYS A 481 16.31 12.61 -18.03
CA LYS A 481 17.00 13.10 -16.83
C LYS A 481 18.13 12.17 -16.42
N PHE A 482 19.18 12.78 -15.90
CA PHE A 482 20.31 12.15 -15.27
C PHE A 482 20.42 12.59 -13.82
#